data_fcbf16986e66d83fd838125d3af80761
#
_entry.id   fcbf16986e66d83fd838125d3af80761
#
_cell.length_a   1.000
_cell.length_b   1.000
_cell.length_c   1.000
_cell.angle_alpha   90.00
_cell.angle_beta   90.00
_cell.angle_gamma   90.00
#
_symmetry.space_group_name_H-M   'P 1'
#
loop_
_entity.id
_entity.type
_entity.pdbx_description
1 polymer ?
#
loop_
_entity_poly.entity_id
_entity_poly.type
_entity_poly.pdbx_seq_one_letter_code
_entity_poly.pdbx_strand_id
1 'polypeptide(L)'
;MVEQAILAPLVNGTTYPYVHPLHVLNLARETHVTILIPSALYFLSLYPLPDILRGDHPKLQVEHPSRPSSELSPQDLKDYTLMFQHRIDTLFNFVRGVCGQQEQCKACEKERDVCAKAFRRLALDVSYAWRPRTGPLHFMVQTMDQLDNGPLVCTPCRRAFRENVFEARRKAWDELPGVIGLSSWEELQALDLGSNEGSRQNGTTSPSGKSDIRTQYKR
;
A
#
# COMPACT_ATOMS: atom_id res chain seq x y z
N MET A 1 -2.15 -5.67 -10.36
CA MET A 1 -3.60 -5.87 -10.07
C MET A 1 -3.95 -5.56 -8.60
N VAL A 2 -3.16 -5.98 -7.60
CA VAL A 2 -3.41 -5.66 -6.17
C VAL A 2 -3.40 -4.15 -5.91
N GLU A 3 -2.46 -3.42 -6.53
CA GLU A 3 -2.36 -1.96 -6.44
C GLU A 3 -3.64 -1.25 -6.90
N GLN A 4 -4.24 -1.66 -8.01
CA GLN A 4 -5.46 -1.05 -8.54
C GLN A 4 -6.68 -1.28 -7.63
N ALA A 5 -6.79 -2.47 -7.03
CA ALA A 5 -7.89 -2.79 -6.13
C ALA A 5 -7.81 -2.01 -4.80
N ILE A 6 -6.59 -1.73 -4.31
CA ILE A 6 -6.37 -1.01 -3.04
C ILE A 6 -6.37 0.51 -3.24
N LEU A 7 -5.87 1.00 -4.38
CA LEU A 7 -5.74 2.44 -4.65
C LEU A 7 -6.97 3.07 -5.30
N ALA A 8 -7.83 2.30 -5.98
CA ALA A 8 -9.02 2.84 -6.63
C ALA A 8 -9.92 3.69 -5.70
N PRO A 9 -10.14 3.32 -4.43
CA PRO A 9 -10.86 4.16 -3.48
C PRO A 9 -10.14 5.45 -3.08
N LEU A 10 -8.81 5.50 -3.16
CA LEU A 10 -8.00 6.66 -2.77
C LEU A 10 -7.93 7.73 -3.87
N VAL A 11 -8.05 7.32 -5.13
CA VAL A 11 -8.02 8.24 -6.30
C VAL A 11 -9.25 9.14 -6.34
N ASN A 12 -10.39 8.70 -5.81
CA ASN A 12 -11.65 9.47 -5.79
C ASN A 12 -11.78 10.42 -4.59
N GLY A 13 -10.72 10.70 -3.86
CA GLY A 13 -10.67 11.79 -2.87
C GLY A 13 -11.44 11.57 -1.57
N THR A 14 -12.06 10.41 -1.36
CA THR A 14 -13.01 10.27 -0.25
C THR A 14 -12.79 9.07 0.65
N THR A 15 -11.80 8.18 0.44
CA THR A 15 -11.96 6.96 1.21
C THR A 15 -10.68 6.28 1.66
N TYR A 16 -10.52 6.28 2.94
CA TYR A 16 -9.91 5.16 3.66
C TYR A 16 -10.59 3.85 3.22
N PRO A 17 -9.86 2.72 3.19
CA PRO A 17 -10.43 1.42 2.88
C PRO A 17 -11.74 1.17 3.64
N TYR A 18 -12.71 0.50 3.02
CA TYR A 18 -13.97 0.15 3.68
C TYR A 18 -13.75 -0.64 4.98
N VAL A 19 -12.72 -1.48 4.99
CA VAL A 19 -12.26 -2.22 6.16
C VAL A 19 -11.05 -1.51 6.76
N HIS A 20 -11.00 -1.40 8.08
CA HIS A 20 -9.86 -0.79 8.76
C HIS A 20 -8.58 -1.62 8.49
N PRO A 21 -7.44 -0.99 8.13
CA PRO A 21 -6.23 -1.73 7.76
C PRO A 21 -5.71 -2.67 8.86
N LEU A 22 -5.96 -2.38 10.14
CA LEU A 22 -5.61 -3.25 11.26
C LEU A 22 -6.32 -4.61 11.18
N HIS A 23 -7.59 -4.64 10.78
CA HIS A 23 -8.30 -5.90 10.59
C HIS A 23 -7.73 -6.70 9.43
N VAL A 24 -7.34 -6.02 8.33
CA VAL A 24 -6.67 -6.67 7.20
C VAL A 24 -5.32 -7.24 7.62
N LEU A 25 -4.54 -6.47 8.40
CA LEU A 25 -3.25 -6.91 8.92
C LEU A 25 -3.38 -8.14 9.81
N ASN A 26 -4.28 -8.11 10.79
CA ASN A 26 -4.48 -9.22 11.72
C ASN A 26 -4.99 -10.46 10.98
N LEU A 27 -5.95 -10.31 10.07
CA LEU A 27 -6.43 -11.41 9.24
C LEU A 27 -5.30 -12.00 8.38
N ALA A 28 -4.47 -11.16 7.76
CA ALA A 28 -3.34 -11.60 6.96
C ALA A 28 -2.32 -12.40 7.79
N ARG A 29 -2.07 -11.98 9.05
CA ARG A 29 -1.22 -12.72 10.00
C ARG A 29 -1.84 -14.07 10.39
N GLU A 30 -3.13 -14.10 10.73
CA GLU A 30 -3.86 -15.32 11.13
C GLU A 30 -3.96 -16.33 9.99
N THR A 31 -4.14 -15.88 8.77
CA THR A 31 -4.29 -16.73 7.57
C THR A 31 -2.97 -16.98 6.83
N HIS A 32 -1.86 -16.43 7.32
CA HIS A 32 -0.53 -16.51 6.68
C HIS A 32 -0.49 -16.00 5.23
N VAL A 33 -1.33 -15.01 4.89
CA VAL A 33 -1.33 -14.35 3.58
C VAL A 33 -0.38 -13.16 3.62
N THR A 34 0.90 -13.42 3.38
CA THR A 34 1.99 -12.46 3.63
C THR A 34 2.01 -11.28 2.66
N ILE A 35 1.53 -11.46 1.44
CA ILE A 35 1.46 -10.42 0.41
C ILE A 35 0.60 -9.21 0.82
N LEU A 36 -0.36 -9.37 1.73
CA LEU A 36 -1.21 -8.28 2.18
C LEU A 36 -0.56 -7.41 3.27
N ILE A 37 0.46 -7.92 3.97
CA ILE A 37 1.05 -7.28 5.15
C ILE A 37 1.67 -5.91 4.84
N PRO A 38 2.54 -5.75 3.81
CA PRO A 38 3.17 -4.45 3.53
C PRO A 38 2.14 -3.37 3.18
N SER A 39 1.13 -3.71 2.37
CA SER A 39 0.08 -2.77 2.00
C SER A 39 -0.81 -2.40 3.20
N ALA A 40 -1.19 -3.38 4.04
CA ALA A 40 -1.97 -3.13 5.24
C ALA A 40 -1.23 -2.18 6.21
N LEU A 41 0.07 -2.40 6.43
CA LEU A 41 0.91 -1.52 7.26
C LEU A 41 1.08 -0.13 6.65
N TYR A 42 1.24 -0.02 5.33
CA TYR A 42 1.27 1.26 4.65
C TYR A 42 -0.02 2.06 4.93
N PHE A 43 -1.19 1.47 4.71
CA PHE A 43 -2.46 2.14 4.99
C PHE A 43 -2.67 2.40 6.48
N LEU A 44 -2.25 1.48 7.35
CA LEU A 44 -2.32 1.67 8.79
C LEU A 44 -1.47 2.86 9.24
N SER A 45 -0.32 3.10 8.63
CA SER A 45 0.56 4.23 8.94
C SER A 45 -0.06 5.61 8.64
N LEU A 46 -1.17 5.67 7.91
CA LEU A 46 -1.95 6.89 7.67
C LEU A 46 -2.84 7.28 8.86
N TYR A 47 -3.06 6.35 9.80
CA TYR A 47 -3.84 6.61 11.00
C TYR A 47 -2.93 7.06 12.16
N PRO A 48 -3.42 7.89 13.08
CA PRO A 48 -2.68 8.24 14.28
C PRO A 48 -2.46 6.99 15.15
N LEU A 49 -1.24 6.76 15.57
CA LEU A 49 -0.93 5.65 16.47
C LEU A 49 -1.76 5.66 17.76
N PRO A 50 -2.01 6.84 18.41
CA PRO A 50 -2.87 6.88 19.59
C PRO A 50 -4.28 6.33 19.34
N ASP A 51 -4.88 6.58 18.17
CA ASP A 51 -6.22 6.08 17.83
C ASP A 51 -6.23 4.56 17.63
N ILE A 52 -5.14 4.03 17.04
CA ILE A 52 -4.96 2.59 16.85
C ILE A 52 -4.80 1.89 18.21
N LEU A 53 -3.92 2.43 19.09
CA LEU A 53 -3.64 1.83 20.39
C LEU A 53 -4.83 1.89 21.35
N ARG A 54 -5.68 2.93 21.25
CA ARG A 54 -6.90 3.04 22.07
C ARG A 54 -8.07 2.22 21.50
N GLY A 55 -8.00 1.81 20.24
CA GLY A 55 -9.13 1.17 19.56
C GLY A 55 -10.34 2.08 19.35
N ASP A 56 -10.14 3.41 19.41
CA ASP A 56 -11.24 4.40 19.38
C ASP A 56 -11.80 4.64 17.97
N HIS A 57 -11.14 4.14 16.93
CA HIS A 57 -11.60 4.39 15.58
C HIS A 57 -12.95 3.69 15.34
N PRO A 58 -13.99 4.38 14.82
CA PRO A 58 -15.33 3.81 14.68
C PRO A 58 -15.38 2.48 13.90
N LYS A 59 -14.51 2.31 12.92
CA LYS A 59 -14.40 1.04 12.15
C LYS A 59 -13.81 -0.11 12.94
N LEU A 60 -13.12 0.15 14.06
CA LEU A 60 -12.61 -0.89 14.97
C LEU A 60 -13.63 -1.31 16.01
N GLN A 61 -14.63 -0.48 16.28
CA GLN A 61 -15.65 -0.69 17.31
C GLN A 61 -16.83 -1.54 16.82
N VAL A 62 -16.88 -1.91 15.54
CA VAL A 62 -17.97 -2.76 15.01
C VAL A 62 -17.87 -4.15 15.61
N GLU A 63 -18.81 -4.50 16.47
CA GLU A 63 -18.88 -5.82 17.09
C GLU A 63 -19.37 -6.88 16.07
N HIS A 64 -18.53 -7.87 15.82
CA HIS A 64 -18.88 -9.05 15.04
C HIS A 64 -18.13 -10.26 15.63
N PRO A 65 -18.80 -11.39 15.92
CA PRO A 65 -18.16 -12.54 16.58
C PRO A 65 -17.01 -13.17 15.79
N SER A 66 -16.95 -12.92 14.48
CA SER A 66 -15.90 -13.46 13.58
C SER A 66 -14.88 -12.41 13.14
N ARG A 67 -14.84 -11.24 13.79
CA ARG A 67 -13.87 -10.22 13.38
C ARG A 67 -12.45 -10.60 13.86
N PRO A 68 -11.41 -10.26 13.08
CA PRO A 68 -10.02 -10.35 13.53
C PRO A 68 -9.79 -9.47 14.75
N SER A 69 -8.76 -9.80 15.55
CA SER A 69 -8.32 -8.97 16.66
C SER A 69 -8.15 -7.51 16.25
N SER A 70 -8.54 -6.59 17.11
CA SER A 70 -8.32 -5.15 16.96
C SER A 70 -7.06 -4.66 17.70
N GLU A 71 -6.27 -5.58 18.21
CA GLU A 71 -5.01 -5.25 18.91
C GLU A 71 -3.83 -5.28 17.94
N LEU A 72 -2.90 -4.37 18.18
CA LEU A 72 -1.64 -4.29 17.45
C LEU A 72 -0.59 -5.12 18.21
N SER A 73 -0.05 -6.15 17.56
CA SER A 73 1.02 -6.95 18.14
C SER A 73 2.31 -6.13 18.33
N PRO A 74 3.22 -6.52 19.23
CA PRO A 74 4.52 -5.84 19.38
C PRO A 74 5.35 -5.83 18.07
N GLN A 75 5.27 -6.89 17.28
CA GLN A 75 5.94 -6.96 15.98
C GLN A 75 5.31 -5.96 15.00
N ASP A 76 3.96 -5.93 14.93
CA ASP A 76 3.27 -5.01 14.04
C ASP A 76 3.44 -3.54 14.46
N LEU A 77 3.63 -3.27 15.75
CA LEU A 77 3.98 -1.93 16.23
C LEU A 77 5.37 -1.50 15.72
N LYS A 78 6.35 -2.41 15.73
CA LYS A 78 7.67 -2.18 15.14
C LYS A 78 7.55 -1.93 13.64
N ASP A 79 6.85 -2.80 12.92
CA ASP A 79 6.67 -2.71 11.47
C ASP A 79 5.89 -1.44 11.09
N TYR A 80 4.86 -1.06 11.88
CA TYR A 80 4.17 0.24 11.74
C TYR A 80 5.14 1.42 11.87
N THR A 81 6.04 1.40 12.84
CA THR A 81 6.99 2.49 13.07
C THR A 81 7.95 2.64 11.89
N LEU A 82 8.47 1.52 11.37
CA LEU A 82 9.33 1.51 10.18
C LEU A 82 8.58 2.04 8.95
N MET A 83 7.35 1.58 8.74
CA MET A 83 6.50 2.01 7.63
C MET A 83 6.13 3.50 7.74
N PHE A 84 5.84 3.99 8.95
CA PHE A 84 5.59 5.41 9.18
C PHE A 84 6.81 6.27 8.84
N GLN A 85 8.01 5.88 9.29
CA GLN A 85 9.26 6.56 8.97
C GLN A 85 9.51 6.57 7.46
N HIS A 86 9.47 5.41 6.82
CA HIS A 86 9.64 5.29 5.36
C HIS A 86 8.67 6.19 4.59
N ARG A 87 7.42 6.26 5.01
CA ARG A 87 6.42 7.12 4.38
C ARG A 87 6.77 8.60 4.45
N ILE A 88 7.26 9.07 5.61
CA ILE A 88 7.71 10.47 5.78
C ILE A 88 8.94 10.74 4.91
N ASP A 89 9.90 9.82 4.90
CA ASP A 89 11.11 9.93 4.06
C ASP A 89 10.75 9.95 2.57
N THR A 90 9.81 9.14 2.15
CA THR A 90 9.30 9.11 0.77
C THR A 90 8.68 10.45 0.37
N LEU A 91 7.84 11.04 1.22
CA LEU A 91 7.27 12.38 0.98
C LEU A 91 8.36 13.45 0.87
N PHE A 92 9.28 13.45 1.81
CA PHE A 92 10.39 14.40 1.82
C PHE A 92 11.25 14.30 0.57
N ASN A 93 11.64 13.07 0.20
CA ASN A 93 12.44 12.80 -0.99
C ASN A 93 11.70 13.15 -2.29
N PHE A 94 10.40 12.93 -2.35
CA PHE A 94 9.57 13.33 -3.48
C PHE A 94 9.54 14.84 -3.66
N VAL A 95 9.24 15.58 -2.59
CA VAL A 95 9.18 17.04 -2.65
C VAL A 95 10.53 17.65 -2.98
N ARG A 96 11.60 17.20 -2.34
CA ARG A 96 12.95 17.71 -2.53
C ARG A 96 13.57 17.29 -3.88
N GLY A 97 13.41 16.01 -4.23
CA GLY A 97 14.00 15.41 -5.43
C GLY A 97 13.12 15.67 -6.66
N VAL A 98 12.02 14.95 -6.78
CA VAL A 98 11.20 14.95 -8.00
C VAL A 98 10.61 16.33 -8.29
N CYS A 99 10.10 17.05 -7.27
CA CYS A 99 9.55 18.39 -7.48
C CYS A 99 10.63 19.46 -7.49
N GLY A 100 11.56 19.44 -6.53
CA GLY A 100 12.51 20.53 -6.29
C GLY A 100 13.71 20.54 -7.24
N GLN A 101 14.11 19.38 -7.76
CA GLN A 101 15.25 19.24 -8.67
C GLN A 101 14.83 19.05 -10.13
N GLN A 102 13.54 19.23 -10.44
CA GLN A 102 13.07 19.10 -11.81
C GLN A 102 13.70 20.17 -12.70
N GLU A 103 14.50 19.72 -13.65
CA GLU A 103 15.11 20.56 -14.66
C GLU A 103 14.18 20.70 -15.87
N GLN A 104 14.50 21.73 -16.69
CA GLN A 104 13.84 21.91 -17.97
C GLN A 104 14.21 20.76 -18.92
N CYS A 105 13.22 20.09 -19.53
CA CYS A 105 13.49 19.00 -20.44
C CYS A 105 14.17 19.50 -21.74
N LYS A 106 14.91 18.62 -22.42
CA LYS A 106 15.65 18.96 -23.67
C LYS A 106 14.73 19.48 -24.80
N ALA A 107 13.47 19.06 -24.80
CA ALA A 107 12.44 19.44 -25.77
C ALA A 107 11.58 20.64 -25.29
N CYS A 108 12.05 21.44 -24.34
CA CYS A 108 11.26 22.51 -23.78
C CYS A 108 10.95 23.58 -24.84
N GLU A 109 9.68 23.93 -24.95
CA GLU A 109 9.15 24.92 -25.93
C GLU A 109 9.16 26.34 -25.39
N LYS A 110 9.44 26.54 -24.10
CA LYS A 110 9.44 27.87 -23.47
C LYS A 110 10.84 28.43 -23.35
N GLU A 111 10.90 29.73 -23.19
CA GLU A 111 12.16 30.44 -22.92
C GLU A 111 12.86 29.82 -21.67
N ARG A 112 14.18 30.06 -21.62
CA ARG A 112 15.06 29.54 -20.57
C ARG A 112 14.48 29.88 -19.20
N ASP A 113 14.40 28.83 -18.32
CA ASP A 113 13.99 28.90 -16.92
C ASP A 113 12.50 29.10 -16.61
N VAL A 114 11.62 29.31 -17.56
CA VAL A 114 10.18 29.48 -17.26
C VAL A 114 9.61 28.21 -16.62
N CYS A 115 9.83 27.06 -17.24
CA CYS A 115 9.36 25.78 -16.69
C CYS A 115 10.09 25.42 -15.38
N ALA A 116 11.40 25.67 -15.27
CA ALA A 116 12.16 25.43 -14.05
C ALA A 116 11.68 26.30 -12.88
N LYS A 117 11.33 27.58 -13.14
CA LYS A 117 10.70 28.43 -12.11
C LYS A 117 9.35 27.90 -11.66
N ALA A 118 8.54 27.40 -12.60
CA ALA A 118 7.25 26.81 -12.28
C ALA A 118 7.39 25.56 -11.41
N PHE A 119 8.36 24.67 -11.67
CA PHE A 119 8.66 23.52 -10.83
C PHE A 119 9.14 23.91 -9.44
N ARG A 120 10.03 24.91 -9.32
CA ARG A 120 10.45 25.42 -8.01
C ARG A 120 9.26 25.98 -7.22
N ARG A 121 8.34 26.67 -7.88
CA ARG A 121 7.11 27.14 -7.24
C ARG A 121 6.23 25.97 -6.80
N LEU A 122 6.02 24.97 -7.66
CA LEU A 122 5.30 23.76 -7.30
C LEU A 122 5.93 23.08 -6.09
N ALA A 123 7.25 22.89 -6.06
CA ALA A 123 7.96 22.27 -4.93
C ALA A 123 7.71 23.04 -3.62
N LEU A 124 7.69 24.36 -3.68
CA LEU A 124 7.37 25.20 -2.51
C LEU A 124 5.92 24.99 -2.08
N ASP A 125 4.97 25.06 -3.00
CA ASP A 125 3.54 24.91 -2.71
C ASP A 125 3.24 23.52 -2.11
N VAL A 126 3.79 22.45 -2.68
CA VAL A 126 3.60 21.07 -2.16
C VAL A 126 4.32 20.85 -0.84
N SER A 127 5.44 21.56 -0.55
CA SER A 127 6.15 21.45 0.72
C SER A 127 5.30 21.90 1.91
N TYR A 128 4.38 22.83 1.70
CA TYR A 128 3.44 23.30 2.71
C TYR A 128 2.13 22.50 2.75
N ALA A 129 1.84 21.72 1.71
CA ALA A 129 0.56 21.00 1.58
C ALA A 129 0.50 19.69 2.36
N TRP A 130 1.64 18.96 2.46
CA TRP A 130 1.62 17.67 3.12
C TRP A 130 1.59 17.76 4.66
N ARG A 131 1.10 16.74 5.28
CA ARG A 131 0.94 16.58 6.74
C ARG A 131 1.44 15.19 7.15
N PRO A 132 1.70 14.92 8.43
CA PRO A 132 2.14 13.58 8.89
C PRO A 132 1.23 12.42 8.50
N ARG A 133 -0.04 12.70 8.13
CA ARG A 133 -1.03 11.69 7.67
C ARG A 133 -1.19 11.65 6.16
N THR A 134 -0.41 12.41 5.41
CA THR A 134 -0.45 12.41 3.94
C THR A 134 0.13 11.10 3.43
N GLY A 135 -0.62 10.40 2.58
CA GLY A 135 -0.14 9.20 1.86
C GLY A 135 0.67 9.60 0.64
N PRO A 136 1.97 9.24 0.54
CA PRO A 136 2.82 9.65 -0.57
C PRO A 136 2.28 9.22 -1.93
N LEU A 137 1.76 8.01 -2.07
CA LEU A 137 1.26 7.50 -3.35
C LEU A 137 0.09 8.31 -3.91
N HIS A 138 -0.80 8.81 -3.05
CA HIS A 138 -1.90 9.68 -3.44
C HIS A 138 -1.42 11.13 -3.65
N PHE A 139 -0.56 11.62 -2.77
CA PHE A 139 -0.01 12.97 -2.85
C PHE A 139 0.77 13.23 -4.15
N MET A 140 1.52 12.23 -4.63
CA MET A 140 2.20 12.27 -5.91
C MET A 140 1.22 12.49 -7.08
N VAL A 141 0.07 11.81 -7.07
CA VAL A 141 -0.98 12.00 -8.09
C VAL A 141 -1.59 13.40 -8.00
N GLN A 142 -1.95 13.85 -6.81
CA GLN A 142 -2.47 15.21 -6.60
C GLN A 142 -1.49 16.29 -7.07
N THR A 143 -0.20 16.06 -6.90
CA THR A 143 0.84 17.00 -7.36
C THR A 143 0.89 17.08 -8.89
N MET A 144 0.67 15.97 -9.61
CA MET A 144 0.52 15.99 -11.07
C MET A 144 -0.70 16.80 -11.48
N ASP A 145 -1.85 16.60 -10.83
CA ASP A 145 -3.09 17.31 -11.14
C ASP A 145 -2.94 18.84 -10.91
N GLN A 146 -2.22 19.24 -9.87
CA GLN A 146 -1.90 20.66 -9.63
C GLN A 146 -1.09 21.28 -10.78
N LEU A 147 -0.13 20.53 -11.32
CA LEU A 147 0.67 20.98 -12.45
C LEU A 147 -0.14 21.03 -13.76
N ASP A 148 -1.03 20.06 -13.96
CA ASP A 148 -1.86 19.98 -15.18
C ASP A 148 -2.86 21.14 -15.28
N ASN A 149 -3.35 21.63 -14.15
CA ASN A 149 -4.24 22.80 -14.08
C ASN A 149 -3.48 24.14 -14.20
N GLY A 150 -2.14 24.13 -14.22
CA GLY A 150 -1.31 25.32 -14.29
C GLY A 150 -0.85 25.64 -15.73
N PRO A 151 -1.00 26.89 -16.23
CA PRO A 151 -0.61 27.27 -17.58
C PRO A 151 0.90 27.47 -17.78
N LEU A 152 1.70 27.36 -16.73
CA LEU A 152 3.09 27.80 -16.71
C LEU A 152 4.11 26.83 -17.32
N VAL A 153 3.76 25.53 -17.40
CA VAL A 153 4.68 24.48 -17.86
C VAL A 153 4.28 24.02 -19.26
N CYS A 154 5.25 23.91 -20.18
CA CYS A 154 4.99 23.40 -21.52
C CYS A 154 4.70 21.89 -21.53
N THR A 155 4.06 21.40 -22.59
CA THR A 155 3.65 20.00 -22.73
C THR A 155 4.81 19.00 -22.60
N PRO A 156 5.99 19.20 -23.23
CA PRO A 156 7.12 18.28 -23.05
C PRO A 156 7.61 18.22 -21.60
N CYS A 157 7.75 19.35 -20.91
CA CYS A 157 8.20 19.37 -19.52
C CYS A 157 7.17 18.74 -18.57
N ARG A 158 5.87 18.95 -18.83
CA ARG A 158 4.79 18.31 -18.09
C ARG A 158 4.82 16.79 -18.24
N ARG A 159 5.04 16.31 -19.48
CA ARG A 159 5.16 14.86 -19.73
C ARG A 159 6.35 14.26 -18.97
N ALA A 160 7.54 14.86 -19.07
CA ALA A 160 8.72 14.40 -18.36
C ALA A 160 8.52 14.36 -16.83
N PHE A 161 7.86 15.40 -16.28
CA PHE A 161 7.53 15.43 -14.86
C PHE A 161 6.59 14.28 -14.46
N ARG A 162 5.54 14.04 -15.26
CA ARG A 162 4.60 12.91 -15.01
C ARG A 162 5.31 11.56 -15.02
N GLU A 163 6.22 11.33 -15.96
CA GLU A 163 7.03 10.12 -16.02
C GLU A 163 7.87 9.94 -14.76
N ASN A 164 8.55 11.00 -14.30
CA ASN A 164 9.32 10.99 -13.06
C ASN A 164 8.45 10.73 -11.82
N VAL A 165 7.24 11.28 -11.78
CA VAL A 165 6.28 11.03 -10.67
C VAL A 165 5.79 9.58 -10.68
N PHE A 166 5.47 9.03 -11.84
CA PHE A 166 5.05 7.62 -11.95
C PHE A 166 6.17 6.67 -11.55
N GLU A 167 7.40 6.96 -11.93
CA GLU A 167 8.56 6.17 -11.52
C GLU A 167 8.77 6.24 -10.00
N ALA A 168 8.76 7.44 -9.42
CA ALA A 168 8.88 7.62 -7.98
C ALA A 168 7.77 6.89 -7.21
N ARG A 169 6.52 6.93 -7.72
CA ARG A 169 5.38 6.26 -7.13
C ARG A 169 5.53 4.74 -7.19
N ARG A 170 5.94 4.20 -8.35
CA ARG A 170 6.21 2.76 -8.51
C ARG A 170 7.30 2.33 -7.55
N LYS A 171 8.42 3.04 -7.52
CA LYS A 171 9.53 2.76 -6.60
C LYS A 171 9.07 2.73 -5.14
N ALA A 172 8.30 3.75 -4.72
CA ALA A 172 7.77 3.82 -3.36
C ALA A 172 6.85 2.63 -3.01
N TRP A 173 6.12 2.09 -3.98
CA TRP A 173 5.31 0.88 -3.81
C TRP A 173 6.16 -0.38 -3.73
N ASP A 174 7.12 -0.51 -4.64
CA ASP A 174 7.97 -1.70 -4.75
C ASP A 174 8.87 -1.87 -3.51
N GLU A 175 9.22 -0.77 -2.84
CA GLU A 175 10.04 -0.78 -1.62
C GLU A 175 9.29 -1.24 -0.35
N LEU A 176 7.94 -1.21 -0.32
CA LEU A 176 7.16 -1.47 0.90
C LEU A 176 7.48 -2.80 1.59
N PRO A 177 7.61 -3.94 0.90
CA PRO A 177 7.97 -5.19 1.56
C PRO A 177 9.34 -5.13 2.26
N GLY A 178 10.34 -4.56 1.59
CA GLY A 178 11.70 -4.41 2.12
C GLY A 178 11.80 -3.55 3.38
N VAL A 179 10.91 -2.57 3.54
CA VAL A 179 10.84 -1.69 4.75
C VAL A 179 10.67 -2.50 6.03
N ILE A 180 9.91 -3.58 5.97
CA ILE A 180 9.62 -4.45 7.11
C ILE A 180 10.39 -5.78 7.05
N GLY A 181 11.40 -5.86 6.18
CA GLY A 181 12.28 -7.02 6.06
C GLY A 181 11.66 -8.21 5.33
N LEU A 182 10.60 -7.99 4.55
CA LEU A 182 10.02 -9.01 3.68
C LEU A 182 10.68 -8.99 2.29
N SER A 183 10.56 -10.09 1.57
CA SER A 183 11.02 -10.23 0.19
C SER A 183 10.15 -9.44 -0.80
N SER A 184 10.52 -9.45 -2.08
CA SER A 184 9.81 -8.70 -3.12
C SER A 184 8.33 -9.12 -3.24
N TRP A 185 7.53 -8.28 -3.90
CA TRP A 185 6.11 -8.59 -4.15
C TRP A 185 5.92 -9.90 -4.92
N GLU A 186 6.80 -10.18 -5.88
CA GLU A 186 6.77 -11.39 -6.69
C GLU A 186 7.05 -12.64 -5.84
N GLU A 187 8.05 -12.55 -4.96
CA GLU A 187 8.40 -13.67 -4.07
C GLU A 187 7.31 -13.91 -3.02
N LEU A 188 6.72 -12.85 -2.45
CA LEU A 188 5.58 -12.97 -1.54
C LEU A 188 4.39 -13.63 -2.22
N GLN A 189 4.10 -13.22 -3.46
CA GLN A 189 3.02 -13.84 -4.25
C GLN A 189 3.29 -15.32 -4.54
N ALA A 190 4.52 -15.67 -4.86
CA ALA A 190 4.91 -17.06 -5.12
C ALA A 190 4.78 -17.92 -3.86
N LEU A 191 5.16 -17.40 -2.70
CA LEU A 191 5.04 -18.08 -1.40
C LEU A 191 3.56 -18.36 -1.05
N ASP A 192 2.70 -17.34 -1.17
CA ASP A 192 1.29 -17.47 -0.83
C ASP A 192 0.53 -18.42 -1.80
N LEU A 193 0.90 -18.45 -3.09
CA LEU A 193 0.34 -19.38 -4.08
C LEU A 193 0.85 -20.81 -3.86
N GLY A 194 2.16 -21.00 -3.62
CA GLY A 194 2.76 -22.30 -3.37
C GLY A 194 2.25 -22.99 -2.10
N SER A 195 1.94 -22.21 -1.08
CA SER A 195 1.36 -22.71 0.17
C SER A 195 -0.05 -23.28 -0.02
N ASN A 196 -0.81 -22.78 -1.01
CA ASN A 196 -2.16 -23.25 -1.33
C ASN A 196 -2.18 -24.61 -2.10
N GLU A 197 -1.15 -24.93 -2.85
CA GLU A 197 -1.07 -26.20 -3.59
C GLU A 197 -0.76 -27.38 -2.66
N GLY A 198 0.06 -27.18 -1.65
CA GLY A 198 0.38 -28.20 -0.65
C GLY A 198 -0.82 -28.65 0.21
N SER A 199 -1.76 -27.74 0.46
CA SER A 199 -2.96 -28.04 1.26
C SER A 199 -4.04 -28.83 0.49
N ARG A 200 -4.02 -28.82 -0.84
CA ARG A 200 -5.00 -29.55 -1.67
C ARG A 200 -4.63 -31.01 -1.91
N GLN A 201 -3.37 -31.41 -1.73
CA GLN A 201 -2.93 -32.78 -2.01
C GLN A 201 -3.13 -33.76 -0.82
N ASN A 202 -3.38 -33.27 0.39
CA ASN A 202 -3.56 -34.12 1.56
C ASN A 202 -5.01 -34.56 1.84
N GLY A 203 -5.95 -34.26 0.93
CA GLY A 203 -7.39 -34.54 1.11
C GLY A 203 -7.94 -35.77 0.40
N THR A 204 -7.13 -36.56 -0.34
CA THR A 204 -7.63 -37.69 -1.13
C THR A 204 -6.82 -38.96 -0.92
N THR A 205 -6.94 -39.55 0.26
CA THR A 205 -6.73 -41.00 0.45
C THR A 205 -7.70 -41.51 1.52
N SER A 206 -8.93 -41.78 1.09
CA SER A 206 -9.82 -42.69 1.84
C SER A 206 -9.41 -44.12 1.53
N PRO A 207 -9.07 -44.95 2.53
CA PRO A 207 -8.91 -46.36 2.31
C PRO A 207 -10.29 -47.00 2.13
N SER A 208 -10.53 -47.57 0.98
CA SER A 208 -11.64 -48.48 0.71
C SER A 208 -11.51 -49.74 1.59
N GLY A 209 -12.13 -49.71 2.73
CA GLY A 209 -12.33 -50.88 3.58
C GLY A 209 -13.59 -51.62 3.15
N LYS A 210 -13.45 -52.67 2.31
CA LYS A 210 -14.46 -53.72 2.19
C LYS A 210 -14.55 -54.48 3.49
N SER A 211 -15.64 -54.36 4.23
CA SER A 211 -16.02 -55.28 5.29
C SER A 211 -17.16 -56.13 4.78
N ASP A 212 -16.84 -57.43 4.52
CA ASP A 212 -17.79 -58.52 4.36
C ASP A 212 -18.56 -58.72 5.68
N ILE A 213 -19.86 -58.44 5.67
CA ILE A 213 -20.76 -58.85 6.73
C ILE A 213 -21.39 -60.18 6.31
N ARG A 214 -20.85 -61.25 6.84
CA ARG A 214 -21.44 -62.59 6.75
C ARG A 214 -22.40 -62.80 7.92
N THR A 215 -23.64 -62.96 7.55
CA THR A 215 -24.80 -63.44 8.29
C THR A 215 -24.47 -64.58 9.27
N GLN A 216 -24.94 -64.52 10.52
CA GLN A 216 -25.41 -65.73 11.28
C GLN A 216 -26.59 -65.39 12.20
N TYR A 217 -27.76 -65.77 11.74
CA TYR A 217 -28.91 -66.11 12.60
C TYR A 217 -28.65 -67.48 13.20
N LYS A 218 -28.80 -67.61 14.53
CA LYS A 218 -29.47 -68.78 15.17
C LYS A 218 -29.63 -68.61 16.70
N ARG A 219 -30.91 -68.76 17.09
CA ARG A 219 -31.53 -69.03 18.35
C ARG A 219 -31.56 -67.97 19.44
#